data_01643cd382e867395a69c4cdfddc9b6e
#
_entry.id   01643cd382e867395a69c4cdfddc9b6e
#
_cell.length_a   1.000
_cell.length_b   1.000
_cell.length_c   1.000
_cell.angle_alpha   90.00
_cell.angle_beta   90.00
_cell.angle_gamma   90.00
#
_symmetry.space_group_name_H-M   'P 1'
#
loop_
_entity.id
_entity.type
_entity.pdbx_description
1 polymer ?
#
loop_
_entity_poly.entity_id
_entity_poly.type
_entity_poly.pdbx_seq_one_letter_code
_entity_poly.pdbx_strand_id
1 'polypeptide(L)'
;MNSFKSMSLKEKMIYLLTLVYLLPFFIFIAANMLFSMFQTTYMDLYLDTEKPLYKSDHPILLIALVLFLIAGLTYCFKKKEITTEICSAFEKFSLIWAAFISLFIIFLFRVRVACDSAYLSDIAIDFLNGDYSSLTGNGYLVHYPHQLGMIALLEVIYAVFGIENYTVLQFLNVIAIVSTIYYLHRISDEMFHKPQIQILLSLLCIGLLPLYLYTTFIYGDIPSLGLIVPAVYYIVRYLNTQKKIYSIPAIVLMTLSMELKSNSSIILVAAIIILILHMICHKDKFVVLFLLLLIGTPYITNTAVNTCYAHAAKLDHIPSGIPKAAWIAMGLQSNDYIENGWYNSYNWDIYTENNFDTSATTAACIDSIKQSVREFASHPKTCLKFFYKKFISQWNDPGYQAQITIEWYSRHRDDQSDLALYFIYGNGRLILEAIMNFYHFTILLGSSIFAFCSLRKHELANTLLSLCVFGGYFFHLFWEAGGRYGLCYFVLCLPMAAWGFWKLTSRQ
;
A
#
# COMPACT_ATOMS: atom_id res chain seq x y z
N MET A 1 0.16 28.49 20.46
CA MET A 1 1.47 29.02 20.91
C MET A 1 1.72 28.86 22.42
N ASN A 2 0.71 28.91 23.29
CA ASN A 2 0.94 28.77 24.75
C ASN A 2 1.38 27.36 25.20
N SER A 3 0.99 26.29 24.51
CA SER A 3 1.37 24.93 24.90
C SER A 3 2.85 24.59 24.62
N PHE A 4 3.45 25.10 23.56
CA PHE A 4 4.87 24.86 23.25
C PHE A 4 5.82 25.53 24.27
N LYS A 5 5.46 26.71 24.77
CA LYS A 5 6.27 27.41 25.79
C LYS A 5 6.35 26.64 27.13
N SER A 6 5.31 25.91 27.50
CA SER A 6 5.22 25.14 28.73
C SER A 6 5.86 23.75 28.66
N MET A 7 6.26 23.27 27.47
CA MET A 7 6.92 21.98 27.29
C MET A 7 8.35 21.97 27.84
N SER A 8 8.76 20.83 28.39
CA SER A 8 10.15 20.56 28.74
C SER A 8 11.05 20.55 27.50
N LEU A 9 12.36 20.70 27.67
CA LEU A 9 13.31 20.66 26.54
C LEU A 9 13.19 19.36 25.75
N LYS A 10 13.00 18.23 26.42
CA LYS A 10 12.81 16.91 25.80
C LYS A 10 11.54 16.84 24.98
N GLU A 11 10.41 17.31 25.51
CA GLU A 11 9.14 17.36 24.78
C GLU A 11 9.22 18.25 23.54
N LYS A 12 9.90 19.42 23.66
CA LYS A 12 10.15 20.30 22.50
C LYS A 12 10.96 19.60 21.41
N MET A 13 12.03 18.89 21.81
CA MET A 13 12.86 18.15 20.87
C MET A 13 12.05 17.09 20.11
N ILE A 14 11.25 16.30 20.83
CA ILE A 14 10.41 15.24 20.23
C ILE A 14 9.36 15.87 19.30
N TYR A 15 8.71 16.94 19.74
CA TYR A 15 7.77 17.67 18.91
C TYR A 15 8.42 18.17 17.61
N LEU A 16 9.62 18.72 17.66
CA LEU A 16 10.36 19.15 16.48
C LEU A 16 10.74 17.98 15.57
N LEU A 17 11.20 16.86 16.14
CA LEU A 17 11.53 15.65 15.38
C LEU A 17 10.30 15.06 14.67
N THR A 18 9.15 15.06 15.34
CA THR A 18 7.92 14.59 14.68
C THR A 18 7.43 15.53 13.59
N LEU A 19 7.65 16.84 13.70
CA LEU A 19 7.32 17.80 12.65
C LEU A 19 8.11 17.56 11.35
N VAL A 20 9.31 16.96 11.42
CA VAL A 20 10.13 16.65 10.23
C VAL A 20 9.38 15.76 9.24
N TYR A 21 8.49 14.89 9.70
CA TYR A 21 7.68 14.05 8.84
C TYR A 21 6.20 14.46 8.80
N LEU A 22 5.65 15.04 9.86
CA LEU A 22 4.23 15.47 9.87
C LEU A 22 3.97 16.64 8.92
N LEU A 23 4.90 17.57 8.80
CA LEU A 23 4.73 18.69 7.87
C LEU A 23 4.79 18.23 6.40
N PRO A 24 5.79 17.47 5.95
CA PRO A 24 5.76 16.87 4.62
C PRO A 24 4.54 15.95 4.38
N PHE A 25 4.14 15.14 5.35
CA PHE A 25 2.92 14.34 5.25
C PHE A 25 1.71 15.23 4.95
N PHE A 26 1.51 16.32 5.71
CA PHE A 26 0.43 17.27 5.45
C PHE A 26 0.52 17.86 4.04
N ILE A 27 1.72 18.25 3.59
CA ILE A 27 1.91 18.81 2.25
C ILE A 27 1.53 17.79 1.17
N PHE A 28 2.00 16.54 1.27
CA PHE A 28 1.70 15.51 0.28
C PHE A 28 0.23 15.13 0.25
N ILE A 29 -0.38 14.87 1.40
CA ILE A 29 -1.78 14.45 1.45
C ILE A 29 -2.74 15.60 1.02
N ALA A 30 -2.43 16.84 1.38
CA ALA A 30 -3.20 18.01 0.95
C ALA A 30 -3.01 18.29 -0.55
N ALA A 31 -1.79 18.14 -1.09
CA ALA A 31 -1.55 18.25 -2.52
C ALA A 31 -2.30 17.16 -3.30
N ASN A 32 -2.24 15.91 -2.84
CA ASN A 32 -3.01 14.81 -3.44
C ASN A 32 -4.52 15.09 -3.43
N MET A 33 -5.05 15.55 -2.30
CA MET A 33 -6.46 15.97 -2.18
C MET A 33 -6.80 17.07 -3.19
N LEU A 34 -5.96 18.11 -3.29
CA LEU A 34 -6.19 19.20 -4.22
C LEU A 34 -6.15 18.73 -5.68
N PHE A 35 -5.17 17.91 -6.06
CA PHE A 35 -5.07 17.39 -7.41
C PHE A 35 -6.26 16.48 -7.75
N SER A 36 -6.67 15.58 -6.84
CA SER A 36 -7.82 14.70 -7.03
C SER A 36 -9.16 15.44 -7.13
N MET A 37 -9.22 16.70 -6.67
CA MET A 37 -10.41 17.53 -6.83
C MET A 37 -10.60 18.01 -8.28
N PHE A 38 -9.52 18.17 -9.04
CA PHE A 38 -9.54 18.71 -10.40
C PHE A 38 -9.31 17.68 -11.49
N GLN A 39 -8.60 16.60 -11.17
CA GLN A 39 -8.16 15.62 -12.16
C GLN A 39 -8.09 14.22 -11.55
N THR A 40 -8.70 13.27 -12.20
CA THR A 40 -8.61 11.83 -11.88
C THR A 40 -7.80 11.10 -12.93
N THR A 41 -7.03 10.13 -12.51
CA THR A 41 -6.26 9.23 -13.37
C THR A 41 -6.98 7.88 -13.48
N TYR A 42 -7.04 7.33 -14.66
CA TYR A 42 -7.52 5.98 -14.95
C TYR A 42 -6.51 5.27 -15.87
N MET A 43 -6.54 3.95 -15.89
CA MET A 43 -5.72 3.17 -16.83
C MET A 43 -6.46 2.93 -18.13
N ASP A 44 -5.73 2.98 -19.25
CA ASP A 44 -6.25 2.55 -20.55
C ASP A 44 -6.37 1.02 -20.54
N LEU A 45 -7.60 0.50 -20.62
CA LEU A 45 -7.87 -0.94 -20.56
C LEU A 45 -7.68 -1.65 -21.90
N TYR A 46 -7.47 -0.91 -23.00
CA TYR A 46 -7.35 -1.48 -24.34
C TYR A 46 -5.91 -1.69 -24.80
N LEU A 47 -4.95 -1.33 -23.96
CA LEU A 47 -3.52 -1.51 -24.24
C LEU A 47 -2.93 -2.63 -23.40
N ASP A 48 -1.85 -3.24 -23.92
CA ASP A 48 -1.06 -4.24 -23.20
C ASP A 48 0.01 -3.58 -22.30
N THR A 49 -0.12 -2.28 -22.04
CA THR A 49 0.79 -1.49 -21.21
C THR A 49 0.02 -0.64 -20.21
N GLU A 50 0.65 -0.36 -19.10
CA GLU A 50 0.09 0.55 -18.07
C GLU A 50 0.19 2.00 -18.56
N LYS A 51 -0.88 2.49 -19.20
CA LYS A 51 -0.97 3.87 -19.70
C LYS A 51 -2.01 4.66 -18.94
N PRO A 52 -1.58 5.67 -18.14
CA PRO A 52 -2.50 6.57 -17.47
C PRO A 52 -3.25 7.49 -18.43
N LEU A 53 -4.56 7.58 -18.25
CA LEU A 53 -5.46 8.54 -18.89
C LEU A 53 -5.95 9.55 -17.86
N TYR A 54 -6.05 10.81 -18.24
CA TYR A 54 -6.42 11.90 -17.36
C TYR A 54 -7.81 12.44 -17.71
N LYS A 55 -8.69 12.52 -16.70
CA LYS A 55 -10.03 13.07 -16.81
C LYS A 55 -10.19 14.26 -15.87
N SER A 56 -10.74 15.36 -16.39
CA SER A 56 -11.09 16.52 -15.56
C SER A 56 -12.32 16.21 -14.72
N ASP A 57 -12.26 16.56 -13.44
CA ASP A 57 -13.34 16.40 -12.49
C ASP A 57 -14.21 17.66 -12.37
N HIS A 58 -15.28 17.54 -11.63
CA HIS A 58 -16.21 18.63 -11.30
C HIS A 58 -16.05 19.02 -9.82
N PRO A 59 -15.13 19.95 -9.47
CA PRO A 59 -14.82 20.31 -8.08
C PRO A 59 -16.03 20.72 -7.27
N ILE A 60 -16.94 21.50 -7.89
CA ILE A 60 -18.17 21.98 -7.23
C ILE A 60 -19.06 20.80 -6.83
N LEU A 61 -19.21 19.80 -7.71
CA LEU A 61 -20.00 18.61 -7.43
C LEU A 61 -19.39 17.79 -6.29
N LEU A 62 -18.07 17.56 -6.33
CA LEU A 62 -17.35 16.81 -5.28
C LEU A 62 -17.52 17.51 -3.92
N ILE A 63 -17.32 18.83 -3.87
CA ILE A 63 -17.50 19.62 -2.64
C ILE A 63 -18.95 19.53 -2.16
N ALA A 64 -19.94 19.70 -3.04
CA ALA A 64 -21.36 19.64 -2.68
C ALA A 64 -21.74 18.26 -2.10
N LEU A 65 -21.27 17.16 -2.70
CA LEU A 65 -21.49 15.81 -2.20
C LEU A 65 -20.87 15.59 -0.82
N VAL A 66 -19.63 16.07 -0.59
CA VAL A 66 -19.00 15.99 0.73
C VAL A 66 -19.71 16.84 1.77
N LEU A 67 -20.15 18.06 1.42
CA LEU A 67 -20.92 18.90 2.35
C LEU A 67 -22.25 18.24 2.71
N PHE A 68 -22.93 17.61 1.75
CA PHE A 68 -24.14 16.83 2.00
C PHE A 68 -23.86 15.63 2.92
N LEU A 69 -22.75 14.90 2.71
CA LEU A 69 -22.31 13.82 3.59
C LEU A 69 -22.06 14.33 5.02
N ILE A 70 -21.32 15.43 5.18
CA ILE A 70 -21.04 16.04 6.49
C ILE A 70 -22.33 16.48 7.19
N ALA A 71 -23.25 17.12 6.46
CA ALA A 71 -24.54 17.54 7.01
C ALA A 71 -25.37 16.35 7.49
N GLY A 72 -25.45 15.27 6.69
CA GLY A 72 -26.12 14.02 7.04
C GLY A 72 -25.53 13.36 8.28
N LEU A 73 -24.20 13.22 8.35
CA LEU A 73 -23.49 12.66 9.50
C LEU A 73 -23.72 13.51 10.76
N THR A 74 -23.62 14.84 10.63
CA THR A 74 -23.89 15.77 11.75
C THR A 74 -25.31 15.63 12.28
N TYR A 75 -26.30 15.55 11.38
CA TYR A 75 -27.70 15.33 11.77
C TYR A 75 -27.89 14.00 12.51
N CYS A 76 -27.31 12.92 11.98
CA CYS A 76 -27.40 11.59 12.61
C CYS A 76 -26.76 11.57 14.00
N PHE A 77 -25.58 12.17 14.16
CA PHE A 77 -24.86 12.19 15.43
C PHE A 77 -25.50 13.10 16.49
N LYS A 78 -26.24 14.13 16.07
CA LYS A 78 -27.01 14.97 17.00
C LYS A 78 -28.30 14.29 17.48
N LYS A 79 -28.91 13.47 16.64
CA LYS A 79 -30.23 12.90 16.90
C LYS A 79 -30.21 11.56 17.66
N LYS A 80 -29.11 10.83 17.55
CA LYS A 80 -28.99 9.49 18.18
C LYS A 80 -27.81 9.47 19.14
N GLU A 81 -28.09 8.99 20.36
CA GLU A 81 -27.03 8.61 21.27
C GLU A 81 -26.28 7.38 20.71
N ILE A 82 -24.95 7.48 20.66
CA ILE A 82 -24.10 6.42 20.13
C ILE A 82 -23.70 5.50 21.26
N THR A 83 -24.30 4.34 21.29
CA THR A 83 -23.99 3.28 22.27
C THR A 83 -22.91 2.35 21.76
N THR A 84 -22.29 1.60 22.67
CA THR A 84 -21.28 0.57 22.33
C THR A 84 -21.87 -0.54 21.46
N GLU A 85 -23.17 -0.87 21.65
CA GLU A 85 -23.86 -1.86 20.82
C GLU A 85 -23.98 -1.41 19.37
N ILE A 86 -24.31 -0.12 19.14
CA ILE A 86 -24.39 0.45 17.79
C ILE A 86 -23.01 0.39 17.12
N CYS A 87 -21.94 0.78 17.81
CA CYS A 87 -20.58 0.70 17.28
C CYS A 87 -20.19 -0.73 16.91
N SER A 88 -20.46 -1.68 17.81
CA SER A 88 -20.20 -3.11 17.57
C SER A 88 -21.00 -3.65 16.37
N ALA A 89 -22.25 -3.21 16.20
CA ALA A 89 -23.09 -3.61 15.07
C ALA A 89 -22.52 -3.09 13.74
N PHE A 90 -22.10 -1.84 13.69
CA PHE A 90 -21.47 -1.25 12.50
C PHE A 90 -20.12 -1.91 12.16
N GLU A 91 -19.28 -2.19 13.16
CA GLU A 91 -18.04 -2.93 12.98
C GLU A 91 -18.30 -4.32 12.39
N LYS A 92 -19.19 -5.12 13.02
CA LYS A 92 -19.56 -6.45 12.54
C LYS A 92 -20.13 -6.40 11.12
N PHE A 93 -20.99 -5.42 10.84
CA PHE A 93 -21.55 -5.25 9.50
C PHE A 93 -20.43 -4.96 8.47
N SER A 94 -19.47 -4.09 8.78
CA SER A 94 -18.36 -3.80 7.86
C SER A 94 -17.49 -5.03 7.57
N LEU A 95 -17.27 -5.90 8.56
CA LEU A 95 -16.53 -7.16 8.38
C LEU A 95 -17.30 -8.17 7.53
N ILE A 96 -18.61 -8.34 7.80
CA ILE A 96 -19.49 -9.21 7.00
C ILE A 96 -19.58 -8.69 5.56
N TRP A 97 -19.75 -7.39 5.39
CA TRP A 97 -19.77 -6.74 4.08
C TRP A 97 -18.48 -6.99 3.31
N ALA A 98 -17.33 -6.83 3.96
CA ALA A 98 -16.02 -7.07 3.35
C ALA A 98 -15.88 -8.51 2.86
N ALA A 99 -16.28 -9.48 3.66
CA ALA A 99 -16.27 -10.88 3.25
C ALA A 99 -17.25 -11.14 2.09
N PHE A 100 -18.47 -10.62 2.18
CA PHE A 100 -19.51 -10.80 1.17
C PHE A 100 -19.11 -10.22 -0.19
N ILE A 101 -18.69 -8.95 -0.23
CA ILE A 101 -18.34 -8.28 -1.48
C ILE A 101 -17.08 -8.87 -2.12
N SER A 102 -16.10 -9.26 -1.30
CA SER A 102 -14.88 -9.94 -1.77
C SER A 102 -15.22 -11.30 -2.40
N LEU A 103 -16.05 -12.11 -1.77
CA LEU A 103 -16.52 -13.37 -2.35
C LEU A 103 -17.32 -13.14 -3.63
N PHE A 104 -18.24 -12.16 -3.62
CA PHE A 104 -19.00 -11.80 -4.81
C PHE A 104 -18.09 -11.46 -6.00
N ILE A 105 -17.02 -10.69 -5.77
CA ILE A 105 -16.04 -10.30 -6.80
C ILE A 105 -15.29 -11.51 -7.35
N ILE A 106 -14.88 -12.47 -6.52
CA ILE A 106 -14.24 -13.72 -6.97
C ILE A 106 -15.16 -14.47 -7.96
N PHE A 107 -16.42 -14.66 -7.57
CA PHE A 107 -17.38 -15.41 -8.41
C PHE A 107 -17.86 -14.62 -9.62
N LEU A 108 -17.85 -13.28 -9.56
CA LEU A 108 -18.21 -12.43 -10.68
C LEU A 108 -17.17 -12.49 -11.81
N PHE A 109 -15.90 -12.22 -11.47
CA PHE A 109 -14.85 -12.03 -12.48
C PHE A 109 -14.14 -13.33 -12.87
N ARG A 110 -14.05 -14.32 -11.96
CA ARG A 110 -13.43 -15.65 -12.23
C ARG A 110 -12.10 -15.55 -12.98
N VAL A 111 -11.21 -14.67 -12.53
CA VAL A 111 -9.96 -14.34 -13.22
C VAL A 111 -8.99 -15.52 -13.30
N ARG A 112 -8.08 -15.49 -14.29
CA ARG A 112 -6.89 -16.33 -14.39
C ARG A 112 -5.64 -15.47 -14.19
N VAL A 113 -4.50 -16.12 -13.98
CA VAL A 113 -3.22 -15.39 -13.90
C VAL A 113 -2.82 -14.79 -15.24
N ALA A 114 -2.18 -13.63 -15.17
CA ALA A 114 -1.56 -12.95 -16.29
C ALA A 114 -0.32 -12.18 -15.82
N CYS A 115 0.52 -11.74 -16.75
CA CYS A 115 1.72 -10.95 -16.47
C CYS A 115 2.62 -11.63 -15.40
N ASP A 116 3.14 -10.87 -14.44
CA ASP A 116 4.00 -11.39 -13.36
C ASP A 116 3.37 -12.56 -12.60
N SER A 117 2.07 -12.53 -12.38
CA SER A 117 1.39 -13.62 -11.66
C SER A 117 1.41 -14.94 -12.40
N ALA A 118 1.44 -14.92 -13.75
CA ALA A 118 1.62 -16.12 -14.55
C ALA A 118 3.02 -16.69 -14.34
N TYR A 119 4.06 -15.84 -14.43
CA TYR A 119 5.44 -16.29 -14.15
C TYR A 119 5.56 -16.90 -12.74
N LEU A 120 4.98 -16.28 -11.71
CA LEU A 120 5.06 -16.83 -10.36
C LEU A 120 4.33 -18.17 -10.23
N SER A 121 3.19 -18.33 -10.89
CA SER A 121 2.44 -19.59 -10.92
C SER A 121 3.21 -20.70 -11.62
N ASP A 122 3.73 -20.43 -12.81
CA ASP A 122 4.48 -21.40 -13.60
C ASP A 122 5.74 -21.84 -12.86
N ILE A 123 6.50 -20.90 -12.28
CA ILE A 123 7.70 -21.21 -11.48
C ILE A 123 7.34 -22.05 -10.24
N ALA A 124 6.22 -21.79 -9.57
CA ALA A 124 5.80 -22.62 -8.44
C ALA A 124 5.49 -24.06 -8.87
N ILE A 125 4.94 -24.26 -10.07
CA ILE A 125 4.68 -25.58 -10.67
C ILE A 125 6.01 -26.24 -11.03
N ASP A 126 6.93 -25.51 -11.66
CA ASP A 126 8.24 -26.02 -12.04
C ASP A 126 9.02 -26.48 -10.80
N PHE A 127 9.03 -25.70 -9.74
CA PHE A 127 9.70 -26.03 -8.47
C PHE A 127 9.12 -27.30 -7.83
N LEU A 128 7.80 -27.48 -7.84
CA LEU A 128 7.16 -28.72 -7.39
C LEU A 128 7.57 -29.94 -8.21
N ASN A 129 7.93 -29.74 -9.48
CA ASN A 129 8.43 -30.79 -10.37
C ASN A 129 9.97 -30.96 -10.29
N GLY A 130 10.66 -30.16 -9.48
CA GLY A 130 12.11 -30.18 -9.31
C GLY A 130 12.89 -29.45 -10.40
N ASP A 131 12.22 -28.63 -11.23
CA ASP A 131 12.85 -27.75 -12.21
C ASP A 131 13.06 -26.35 -11.62
N TYR A 132 14.33 -26.00 -11.41
CA TYR A 132 14.76 -24.71 -10.86
C TYR A 132 15.42 -23.82 -11.93
N SER A 133 15.14 -24.05 -13.21
CA SER A 133 15.76 -23.32 -14.34
C SER A 133 15.54 -21.82 -14.29
N SER A 134 14.45 -21.34 -13.67
CA SER A 134 14.15 -19.91 -13.48
C SER A 134 15.19 -19.17 -12.61
N LEU A 135 16.02 -19.88 -11.85
CA LEU A 135 17.13 -19.34 -11.06
C LEU A 135 18.44 -19.20 -11.84
N THR A 136 18.48 -19.59 -13.12
CA THR A 136 19.69 -19.62 -13.93
C THR A 136 19.48 -18.97 -15.30
N GLY A 137 20.58 -18.64 -15.99
CA GLY A 137 20.52 -18.06 -17.33
C GLY A 137 19.76 -16.73 -17.36
N ASN A 138 18.75 -16.61 -18.21
CA ASN A 138 17.86 -15.46 -18.32
C ASN A 138 16.50 -15.70 -17.63
N GLY A 139 16.49 -16.54 -16.59
CA GLY A 139 15.27 -16.88 -15.86
C GLY A 139 14.68 -15.69 -15.09
N TYR A 140 13.37 -15.74 -14.85
CA TYR A 140 12.66 -14.66 -14.14
C TYR A 140 13.24 -14.36 -12.75
N LEU A 141 13.63 -15.39 -11.99
CA LEU A 141 14.20 -15.23 -10.65
C LEU A 141 15.67 -14.78 -10.65
N VAL A 142 16.37 -14.83 -11.80
CA VAL A 142 17.67 -14.16 -11.93
C VAL A 142 17.50 -12.65 -11.86
N HIS A 143 16.36 -12.13 -12.34
CA HIS A 143 16.02 -10.71 -12.29
C HIS A 143 15.33 -10.32 -10.98
N TYR A 144 14.39 -11.15 -10.50
CA TYR A 144 13.48 -10.83 -9.39
C TYR A 144 13.52 -11.89 -8.25
N PRO A 145 14.67 -12.18 -7.64
CA PRO A 145 14.78 -13.23 -6.61
C PRO A 145 13.95 -12.90 -5.34
N HIS A 146 13.57 -11.66 -5.14
CA HIS A 146 12.72 -11.23 -4.03
C HIS A 146 11.27 -11.76 -4.11
N GLN A 147 10.91 -12.44 -5.20
CA GLN A 147 9.61 -13.11 -5.37
C GLN A 147 9.57 -14.52 -4.77
N LEU A 148 10.69 -15.07 -4.31
CA LEU A 148 10.77 -16.44 -3.78
C LEU A 148 9.78 -16.68 -2.62
N GLY A 149 9.54 -15.69 -1.75
CA GLY A 149 8.56 -15.84 -0.67
C GLY A 149 7.12 -16.02 -1.16
N MET A 150 6.74 -15.32 -2.25
CA MET A 150 5.43 -15.51 -2.87
C MET A 150 5.31 -16.82 -3.61
N ILE A 151 6.39 -17.25 -4.29
CA ILE A 151 6.46 -18.56 -4.95
C ILE A 151 6.30 -19.67 -3.91
N ALA A 152 7.01 -19.60 -2.77
CA ALA A 152 6.88 -20.56 -1.68
C ALA A 152 5.44 -20.68 -1.17
N LEU A 153 4.68 -19.57 -1.08
CA LEU A 153 3.27 -19.60 -0.74
C LEU A 153 2.45 -20.35 -1.80
N LEU A 154 2.71 -20.10 -3.09
CA LEU A 154 2.04 -20.80 -4.19
C LEU A 154 2.37 -22.29 -4.21
N GLU A 155 3.63 -22.69 -4.00
CA GLU A 155 4.03 -24.10 -3.88
C GLU A 155 3.24 -24.81 -2.77
N VAL A 156 3.11 -24.20 -1.59
CA VAL A 156 2.31 -24.79 -0.49
C VAL A 156 0.86 -24.94 -0.89
N ILE A 157 0.26 -23.93 -1.54
CA ILE A 157 -1.13 -23.99 -2.00
C ILE A 157 -1.29 -25.11 -3.02
N TYR A 158 -0.41 -25.18 -4.02
CA TYR A 158 -0.51 -26.18 -5.10
C TYR A 158 -0.23 -27.59 -4.62
N ALA A 159 0.70 -27.78 -3.71
CA ALA A 159 0.99 -29.08 -3.12
C ALA A 159 -0.19 -29.63 -2.31
N VAL A 160 -0.94 -28.78 -1.62
CA VAL A 160 -2.04 -29.20 -0.73
C VAL A 160 -3.38 -29.24 -1.45
N PHE A 161 -3.68 -28.25 -2.30
CA PHE A 161 -5.01 -28.04 -2.88
C PHE A 161 -5.08 -28.30 -4.39
N GLY A 162 -3.94 -28.66 -5.01
CA GLY A 162 -3.82 -28.91 -6.45
C GLY A 162 -3.28 -27.72 -7.24
N ILE A 163 -2.62 -28.07 -8.35
CA ILE A 163 -1.96 -27.12 -9.26
C ILE A 163 -3.01 -26.15 -9.82
N GLU A 164 -2.61 -24.88 -9.97
CA GLU A 164 -3.45 -23.78 -10.48
C GLU A 164 -4.72 -23.52 -9.67
N ASN A 165 -4.78 -23.94 -8.41
CA ASN A 165 -5.94 -23.66 -7.56
C ASN A 165 -5.87 -22.23 -7.01
N TYR A 166 -6.01 -21.25 -7.90
CA TYR A 166 -5.98 -19.82 -7.56
C TYR A 166 -7.10 -19.42 -6.59
N THR A 167 -8.22 -20.15 -6.58
CA THR A 167 -9.35 -19.87 -5.69
C THR A 167 -8.95 -19.92 -4.22
N VAL A 168 -8.03 -20.81 -3.84
CA VAL A 168 -7.53 -20.88 -2.46
C VAL A 168 -6.79 -19.58 -2.09
N LEU A 169 -5.92 -19.06 -2.95
CA LEU A 169 -5.25 -17.78 -2.69
C LEU A 169 -6.25 -16.63 -2.64
N GLN A 170 -7.27 -16.63 -3.50
CA GLN A 170 -8.33 -15.63 -3.47
C GLN A 170 -9.13 -15.68 -2.15
N PHE A 171 -9.40 -16.87 -1.61
CA PHE A 171 -9.97 -16.99 -0.26
C PHE A 171 -9.03 -16.50 0.85
N LEU A 172 -7.73 -16.73 0.72
CA LEU A 172 -6.75 -16.11 1.62
C LEU A 172 -6.77 -14.59 1.51
N ASN A 173 -6.96 -14.03 0.31
CA ASN A 173 -7.16 -12.59 0.11
C ASN A 173 -8.43 -12.09 0.83
N VAL A 174 -9.54 -12.83 0.81
CA VAL A 174 -10.74 -12.47 1.59
C VAL A 174 -10.39 -12.39 3.08
N ILE A 175 -9.70 -13.40 3.61
CA ILE A 175 -9.27 -13.42 5.02
C ILE A 175 -8.33 -12.23 5.31
N ALA A 176 -7.38 -11.92 4.42
CA ALA A 176 -6.47 -10.80 4.55
C ALA A 176 -7.20 -9.45 4.55
N ILE A 177 -8.20 -9.26 3.70
CA ILE A 177 -9.03 -8.05 3.65
C ILE A 177 -9.85 -7.88 4.94
N VAL A 178 -10.51 -8.96 5.40
CA VAL A 178 -11.27 -8.94 6.65
C VAL A 178 -10.35 -8.68 7.85
N SER A 179 -9.17 -9.31 7.89
CA SER A 179 -8.12 -9.04 8.88
C SER A 179 -7.72 -7.57 8.87
N THR A 180 -7.44 -7.02 7.68
CA THR A 180 -7.08 -5.61 7.51
C THR A 180 -8.13 -4.69 8.12
N ILE A 181 -9.41 -4.86 7.77
CA ILE A 181 -10.50 -4.02 8.29
C ILE A 181 -10.65 -4.18 9.81
N TYR A 182 -10.58 -5.41 10.33
CA TYR A 182 -10.63 -5.66 11.75
C TYR A 182 -9.52 -4.90 12.50
N TYR A 183 -8.29 -5.01 12.02
CA TYR A 183 -7.16 -4.35 12.68
C TYR A 183 -7.13 -2.84 12.47
N LEU A 184 -7.70 -2.29 11.39
CA LEU A 184 -7.92 -0.84 11.27
C LEU A 184 -8.87 -0.33 12.37
N HIS A 185 -9.93 -1.07 12.71
CA HIS A 185 -10.78 -0.76 13.85
C HIS A 185 -10.01 -0.79 15.18
N ARG A 186 -9.17 -1.82 15.37
CA ARG A 186 -8.34 -1.92 16.60
C ARG A 186 -7.30 -0.79 16.68
N ILE A 187 -6.65 -0.42 15.57
CA ILE A 187 -5.74 0.74 15.51
C ILE A 187 -6.49 2.03 15.83
N SER A 188 -7.64 2.24 15.23
CA SER A 188 -8.46 3.43 15.47
C SER A 188 -8.90 3.55 16.91
N ASP A 189 -9.24 2.43 17.57
CA ASP A 189 -9.59 2.42 18.98
C ASP A 189 -8.40 2.78 19.87
N GLU A 190 -7.24 2.19 19.62
CA GLU A 190 -6.00 2.50 20.35
C GLU A 190 -5.53 3.95 20.17
N MET A 191 -5.82 4.56 19.03
CA MET A 191 -5.41 5.94 18.74
C MET A 191 -6.38 7.00 19.28
N PHE A 192 -7.68 6.74 19.23
CA PHE A 192 -8.66 7.81 19.36
C PHE A 192 -9.69 7.62 20.49
N HIS A 193 -10.00 6.39 20.88
CA HIS A 193 -10.95 6.05 21.96
C HIS A 193 -12.31 6.78 21.83
N LYS A 194 -12.87 6.88 20.61
CA LYS A 194 -14.14 7.59 20.33
C LYS A 194 -15.11 6.72 19.54
N PRO A 195 -16.31 6.43 20.09
CA PRO A 195 -17.32 5.62 19.43
C PRO A 195 -17.73 6.15 18.04
N GLN A 196 -17.85 7.47 17.89
CA GLN A 196 -18.22 8.08 16.60
C GLN A 196 -17.21 7.80 15.50
N ILE A 197 -15.91 7.75 15.85
CA ILE A 197 -14.84 7.45 14.88
C ILE A 197 -14.97 6.01 14.42
N GLN A 198 -15.37 5.07 15.29
CA GLN A 198 -15.58 3.67 14.90
C GLN A 198 -16.71 3.51 13.89
N ILE A 199 -17.83 4.23 14.06
CA ILE A 199 -18.93 4.22 13.08
C ILE A 199 -18.47 4.83 11.74
N LEU A 200 -17.78 5.97 11.78
CA LEU A 200 -17.24 6.60 10.56
C LEU A 200 -16.27 5.68 9.84
N LEU A 201 -15.37 5.02 10.57
CA LEU A 201 -14.45 4.04 10.00
C LEU A 201 -15.19 2.86 9.36
N SER A 202 -16.25 2.33 10.02
CA SER A 202 -17.08 1.27 9.43
C SER A 202 -17.69 1.70 8.09
N LEU A 203 -18.24 2.92 8.02
CA LEU A 203 -18.81 3.47 6.79
C LEU A 203 -17.75 3.63 5.69
N LEU A 204 -16.55 4.09 6.06
CA LEU A 204 -15.44 4.19 5.11
C LEU A 204 -14.98 2.80 4.65
N CYS A 205 -14.89 1.81 5.54
CA CYS A 205 -14.55 0.44 5.16
C CYS A 205 -15.56 -0.17 4.19
N ILE A 206 -16.87 0.09 4.35
CA ILE A 206 -17.90 -0.38 3.41
C ILE A 206 -17.66 0.15 1.99
N GLY A 207 -17.21 1.41 1.85
CA GLY A 207 -16.93 2.05 0.56
C GLY A 207 -15.57 1.69 -0.07
N LEU A 208 -14.75 0.86 0.54
CA LEU A 208 -13.36 0.59 0.14
C LEU A 208 -13.27 -0.32 -1.10
N LEU A 209 -13.98 0.05 -2.17
CA LEU A 209 -14.05 -0.73 -3.42
C LEU A 209 -12.68 -1.07 -4.02
N PRO A 210 -11.68 -0.16 -4.06
CA PRO A 210 -10.36 -0.50 -4.63
C PRO A 210 -9.75 -1.74 -3.97
N LEU A 211 -9.82 -1.85 -2.63
CA LEU A 211 -9.31 -3.01 -1.92
C LEU A 211 -10.08 -4.29 -2.24
N TYR A 212 -11.41 -4.20 -2.34
CA TYR A 212 -12.25 -5.37 -2.65
C TYR A 212 -12.01 -5.91 -4.06
N LEU A 213 -11.80 -5.02 -5.04
CA LEU A 213 -11.46 -5.42 -6.41
C LEU A 213 -10.14 -6.20 -6.47
N TYR A 214 -9.20 -5.92 -5.58
CA TYR A 214 -7.94 -6.67 -5.47
C TYR A 214 -8.09 -8.07 -4.85
N THR A 215 -9.28 -8.48 -4.41
CA THR A 215 -9.50 -9.85 -3.92
C THR A 215 -9.11 -10.91 -4.95
N THR A 216 -9.30 -10.60 -6.23
CA THR A 216 -8.96 -11.50 -7.34
C THR A 216 -7.47 -11.57 -7.66
N PHE A 217 -6.65 -10.64 -7.14
CA PHE A 217 -5.25 -10.49 -7.51
C PHE A 217 -4.40 -11.63 -6.93
N ILE A 218 -3.70 -12.34 -7.83
CA ILE A 218 -2.87 -13.50 -7.48
C ILE A 218 -1.41 -13.01 -7.37
N TYR A 219 -1.14 -12.30 -6.28
CA TYR A 219 0.15 -11.70 -5.99
C TYR A 219 0.29 -11.38 -4.50
N GLY A 220 1.48 -10.94 -4.07
CA GLY A 220 1.77 -10.69 -2.66
C GLY A 220 1.10 -9.47 -2.02
N ASP A 221 0.46 -8.58 -2.78
CA ASP A 221 -0.06 -7.29 -2.28
C ASP A 221 -1.12 -7.46 -1.18
N ILE A 222 -2.14 -8.27 -1.41
CA ILE A 222 -3.25 -8.44 -0.46
C ILE A 222 -2.87 -9.34 0.72
N PRO A 223 -2.22 -10.51 0.53
CA PRO A 223 -1.76 -11.30 1.67
C PRO A 223 -0.80 -10.52 2.58
N SER A 224 0.14 -9.75 2.00
CA SER A 224 1.04 -8.92 2.81
C SER A 224 0.32 -7.82 3.56
N LEU A 225 -0.73 -7.19 2.98
CA LEU A 225 -1.55 -6.18 3.63
C LEU A 225 -2.28 -6.75 4.85
N GLY A 226 -2.83 -7.96 4.73
CA GLY A 226 -3.48 -8.69 5.83
C GLY A 226 -2.55 -9.05 6.99
N LEU A 227 -1.23 -8.97 6.79
CA LEU A 227 -0.20 -9.20 7.80
C LEU A 227 0.40 -7.89 8.33
N ILE A 228 0.67 -6.91 7.46
CA ILE A 228 1.33 -5.67 7.86
C ILE A 228 0.44 -4.76 8.71
N VAL A 229 -0.87 -4.69 8.42
CA VAL A 229 -1.79 -3.88 9.22
C VAL A 229 -1.93 -4.42 10.66
N PRO A 230 -2.10 -5.74 10.90
CA PRO A 230 -1.97 -6.31 12.24
C PRO A 230 -0.61 -6.03 12.90
N ALA A 231 0.51 -6.10 12.16
CA ALA A 231 1.83 -5.77 12.72
C ALA A 231 1.87 -4.33 13.22
N VAL A 232 1.34 -3.37 12.45
CA VAL A 232 1.21 -1.96 12.86
C VAL A 232 0.34 -1.84 14.13
N TYR A 233 -0.78 -2.56 14.22
CA TYR A 233 -1.61 -2.59 15.43
C TYR A 233 -0.80 -3.01 16.66
N TYR A 234 -0.05 -4.12 16.57
CA TYR A 234 0.72 -4.60 17.72
C TYR A 234 1.84 -3.65 18.11
N ILE A 235 2.43 -2.92 17.16
CA ILE A 235 3.39 -1.84 17.46
C ILE A 235 2.68 -0.69 18.20
N VAL A 236 1.52 -0.20 17.71
CA VAL A 236 0.73 0.84 18.39
C VAL A 236 0.35 0.38 19.82
N ARG A 237 -0.10 -0.85 19.96
CA ARG A 237 -0.47 -1.46 21.24
C ARG A 237 0.73 -1.54 22.21
N TYR A 238 1.93 -1.87 21.70
CA TYR A 238 3.16 -1.83 22.48
C TYR A 238 3.49 -0.39 22.93
N LEU A 239 3.42 0.57 22.02
CA LEU A 239 3.71 1.98 22.33
C LEU A 239 2.79 2.53 23.44
N ASN A 240 1.51 2.16 23.43
CA ASN A 240 0.51 2.61 24.39
C ASN A 240 0.62 1.89 25.75
N THR A 241 0.93 0.59 25.74
CA THR A 241 0.85 -0.24 26.96
C THR A 241 2.21 -0.61 27.55
N GLN A 242 3.29 -0.49 26.78
CA GLN A 242 4.66 -0.94 27.08
C GLN A 242 4.76 -2.45 27.42
N LYS A 243 3.73 -3.25 27.08
CA LYS A 243 3.73 -4.70 27.32
C LYS A 243 4.54 -5.41 26.24
N LYS A 244 5.67 -6.01 26.66
CA LYS A 244 6.62 -6.70 25.77
C LYS A 244 6.02 -7.80 24.91
N ILE A 245 4.95 -8.46 25.38
CA ILE A 245 4.29 -9.54 24.64
C ILE A 245 3.82 -9.12 23.25
N TYR A 246 3.48 -7.86 23.05
CA TYR A 246 3.02 -7.35 21.74
C TYR A 246 4.14 -7.23 20.69
N SER A 247 5.41 -7.27 21.11
CA SER A 247 6.53 -7.28 20.17
C SER A 247 6.59 -8.58 19.36
N ILE A 248 6.18 -9.72 19.94
CA ILE A 248 6.24 -11.04 19.30
C ILE A 248 5.37 -11.08 18.02
N PRO A 249 4.04 -10.84 18.09
CA PRO A 249 3.22 -10.83 16.89
C PRO A 249 3.62 -9.71 15.92
N ALA A 250 4.09 -8.54 16.39
CA ALA A 250 4.59 -7.49 15.52
C ALA A 250 5.77 -7.96 14.66
N ILE A 251 6.75 -8.66 15.25
CA ILE A 251 7.92 -9.18 14.55
C ILE A 251 7.51 -10.27 13.54
N VAL A 252 6.72 -11.25 13.98
CA VAL A 252 6.32 -12.37 13.12
C VAL A 252 5.52 -11.89 11.91
N LEU A 253 4.52 -11.04 12.14
CA LEU A 253 3.64 -10.53 11.07
C LEU A 253 4.39 -9.60 10.11
N MET A 254 5.30 -8.76 10.62
CA MET A 254 6.19 -7.92 9.80
C MET A 254 7.08 -8.79 8.90
N THR A 255 7.70 -9.83 9.46
CA THR A 255 8.56 -10.76 8.74
C THR A 255 7.80 -11.44 7.61
N LEU A 256 6.67 -12.07 7.91
CA LEU A 256 5.85 -12.76 6.90
C LEU A 256 5.34 -11.81 5.81
N SER A 257 4.96 -10.58 6.20
CA SER A 257 4.55 -9.56 5.23
C SER A 257 5.67 -9.18 4.26
N MET A 258 6.90 -9.06 4.75
CA MET A 258 8.07 -8.71 3.94
C MET A 258 8.49 -9.83 2.98
N GLU A 259 8.33 -11.10 3.37
CA GLU A 259 8.56 -12.25 2.48
C GLU A 259 7.57 -12.27 1.31
N LEU A 260 6.31 -11.86 1.53
CA LEU A 260 5.30 -11.81 0.48
C LEU A 260 5.40 -10.54 -0.39
N LYS A 261 5.83 -9.41 0.19
CA LYS A 261 5.95 -8.14 -0.52
C LYS A 261 7.02 -7.24 0.09
N SER A 262 8.11 -7.05 -0.63
CA SER A 262 9.27 -6.27 -0.16
C SER A 262 8.94 -4.80 0.19
N ASN A 263 7.88 -4.20 -0.39
CA ASN A 263 7.43 -2.85 -0.09
C ASN A 263 7.00 -2.66 1.38
N SER A 264 6.67 -3.74 2.11
CA SER A 264 6.41 -3.71 3.55
C SER A 264 7.60 -3.16 4.36
N SER A 265 8.81 -3.18 3.78
CA SER A 265 10.01 -2.56 4.37
C SER A 265 9.87 -1.06 4.63
N ILE A 266 9.04 -0.34 3.89
CA ILE A 266 8.78 1.09 4.11
C ILE A 266 8.06 1.29 5.45
N ILE A 267 7.12 0.42 5.77
CA ILE A 267 6.40 0.42 7.07
C ILE A 267 7.34 -0.02 8.19
N LEU A 268 8.24 -0.98 7.93
CA LEU A 268 9.30 -1.34 8.89
C LEU A 268 10.18 -0.13 9.25
N VAL A 269 10.62 0.67 8.26
CA VAL A 269 11.41 1.89 8.51
C VAL A 269 10.63 2.89 9.36
N ALA A 270 9.34 3.09 9.07
CA ALA A 270 8.48 3.95 9.87
C ALA A 270 8.38 3.44 11.34
N ALA A 271 8.20 2.13 11.51
CA ALA A 271 8.15 1.50 12.83
C ALA A 271 9.47 1.68 13.61
N ILE A 272 10.62 1.50 12.95
CA ILE A 272 11.94 1.72 13.54
C ILE A 272 12.07 3.16 14.06
N ILE A 273 11.71 4.15 13.25
CA ILE A 273 11.80 5.58 13.63
C ILE A 273 10.94 5.85 14.86
N ILE A 274 9.68 5.39 14.87
CA ILE A 274 8.77 5.60 16.01
C ILE A 274 9.25 4.88 17.27
N LEU A 275 9.76 3.65 17.16
CA LEU A 275 10.32 2.91 18.30
C LEU A 275 11.56 3.60 18.87
N ILE A 276 12.44 4.15 18.04
CA ILE A 276 13.59 4.95 18.49
C ILE A 276 13.12 6.19 19.25
N LEU A 277 12.14 6.94 18.70
CA LEU A 277 11.56 8.10 19.36
C LEU A 277 10.91 7.70 20.70
N HIS A 278 10.18 6.58 20.74
CA HIS A 278 9.61 6.03 21.98
C HIS A 278 10.69 5.68 23.02
N MET A 279 11.76 5.03 22.60
CA MET A 279 12.92 4.73 23.48
C MET A 279 13.51 5.98 24.11
N ILE A 280 13.69 7.04 23.31
CA ILE A 280 14.19 8.35 23.80
C ILE A 280 13.18 8.97 24.78
N CYS A 281 11.87 8.88 24.47
CA CYS A 281 10.80 9.43 25.30
C CYS A 281 10.71 8.76 26.66
N HIS A 282 10.65 7.44 26.67
CA HIS A 282 10.29 6.65 27.85
C HIS A 282 11.49 5.97 28.52
N LYS A 283 12.71 6.09 27.94
CA LYS A 283 13.93 5.40 28.39
C LYS A 283 13.75 3.87 28.43
N ASP A 284 12.90 3.34 27.54
CA ASP A 284 12.58 1.92 27.47
C ASP A 284 13.70 1.14 26.79
N LYS A 285 14.55 0.49 27.59
CA LYS A 285 15.69 -0.29 27.11
C LYS A 285 15.28 -1.54 26.31
N PHE A 286 14.06 -2.09 26.53
CA PHE A 286 13.59 -3.26 25.79
C PHE A 286 13.44 -2.97 24.29
N VAL A 287 13.22 -1.73 23.91
CA VAL A 287 13.13 -1.33 22.50
C VAL A 287 14.38 -1.71 21.71
N VAL A 288 15.57 -1.73 22.33
CA VAL A 288 16.80 -2.18 21.66
C VAL A 288 16.68 -3.63 21.20
N LEU A 289 16.24 -4.53 22.10
CA LEU A 289 15.99 -5.92 21.74
C LEU A 289 14.87 -6.04 20.71
N PHE A 290 13.79 -5.25 20.86
CA PHE A 290 12.69 -5.26 19.91
C PHE A 290 13.16 -4.85 18.50
N LEU A 291 13.98 -3.80 18.37
CA LEU A 291 14.56 -3.34 17.11
C LEU A 291 15.49 -4.40 16.50
N LEU A 292 16.37 -5.00 17.32
CA LEU A 292 17.27 -6.06 16.84
C LEU A 292 16.48 -7.24 16.27
N LEU A 293 15.41 -7.66 16.92
CA LEU A 293 14.56 -8.76 16.43
C LEU A 293 13.71 -8.33 15.25
N LEU A 294 13.16 -7.11 15.25
CA LEU A 294 12.31 -6.59 14.18
C LEU A 294 13.07 -6.44 12.85
N ILE A 295 14.36 -6.13 12.91
CA ILE A 295 15.26 -6.03 11.75
C ILE A 295 15.87 -7.39 11.42
N GLY A 296 16.34 -8.12 12.44
CA GLY A 296 17.11 -9.35 12.27
C GLY A 296 16.24 -10.52 11.79
N THR A 297 15.00 -10.65 12.29
CA THR A 297 14.14 -11.80 11.93
C THR A 297 13.79 -11.81 10.44
N PRO A 298 13.34 -10.70 9.79
CA PRO A 298 13.14 -10.69 8.34
C PRO A 298 14.41 -11.05 7.54
N TYR A 299 15.56 -10.50 7.96
CA TYR A 299 16.83 -10.81 7.30
C TYR A 299 17.19 -12.29 7.40
N ILE A 300 17.06 -12.89 8.59
CA ILE A 300 17.33 -14.31 8.83
C ILE A 300 16.36 -15.19 8.03
N THR A 301 15.07 -14.85 8.03
CA THR A 301 14.04 -15.61 7.31
C THR A 301 14.31 -15.57 5.80
N ASN A 302 14.55 -14.40 5.22
CA ASN A 302 14.86 -14.28 3.80
C ASN A 302 16.15 -15.05 3.44
N THR A 303 17.19 -14.97 4.28
CA THR A 303 18.41 -15.74 4.08
C THR A 303 18.14 -17.25 4.14
N ALA A 304 17.30 -17.71 5.07
CA ALA A 304 16.93 -19.12 5.17
C ALA A 304 16.15 -19.59 3.93
N VAL A 305 15.17 -18.83 3.46
CA VAL A 305 14.41 -19.12 2.23
C VAL A 305 15.37 -19.22 1.04
N ASN A 306 16.23 -18.22 0.83
CA ASN A 306 17.21 -18.20 -0.24
C ASN A 306 18.16 -19.40 -0.17
N THR A 307 18.63 -19.76 1.02
CA THR A 307 19.53 -20.92 1.21
C THR A 307 18.83 -22.24 0.88
N CYS A 308 17.55 -22.39 1.28
CA CYS A 308 16.77 -23.59 0.96
C CYS A 308 16.63 -23.78 -0.55
N TYR A 309 16.26 -22.71 -1.29
CA TYR A 309 16.12 -22.79 -2.75
C TYR A 309 17.46 -22.92 -3.47
N ALA A 310 18.54 -22.28 -3.00
CA ALA A 310 19.88 -22.49 -3.55
C ALA A 310 20.31 -23.95 -3.44
N HIS A 311 20.11 -24.57 -2.26
CA HIS A 311 20.43 -25.98 -2.04
C HIS A 311 19.55 -26.88 -2.93
N ALA A 312 18.25 -26.64 -3.05
CA ALA A 312 17.37 -27.42 -3.92
C ALA A 312 17.79 -27.34 -5.40
N ALA A 313 18.17 -26.14 -5.85
CA ALA A 313 18.63 -25.85 -7.20
C ALA A 313 20.09 -26.26 -7.44
N LYS A 314 20.81 -26.76 -6.44
CA LYS A 314 22.26 -27.10 -6.49
C LYS A 314 23.12 -25.89 -6.88
N LEU A 315 22.79 -24.73 -6.40
CA LEU A 315 23.52 -23.48 -6.59
C LEU A 315 24.26 -23.11 -5.31
N ASP A 316 25.40 -22.42 -5.43
CA ASP A 316 26.12 -21.88 -4.28
C ASP A 316 25.33 -20.80 -3.55
N HIS A 317 24.60 -19.97 -4.32
CA HIS A 317 23.73 -18.91 -3.81
C HIS A 317 22.67 -18.53 -4.84
N ILE A 318 21.58 -17.94 -4.37
CA ILE A 318 20.55 -17.35 -5.23
C ILE A 318 21.14 -16.12 -5.95
N PRO A 319 20.81 -15.87 -7.25
CA PRO A 319 21.21 -14.66 -7.95
C PRO A 319 20.88 -13.38 -7.17
N SER A 320 21.76 -12.39 -7.23
CA SER A 320 21.57 -11.12 -6.49
C SER A 320 20.42 -10.27 -7.03
N GLY A 321 19.99 -10.52 -8.26
CA GLY A 321 18.92 -9.82 -8.94
C GLY A 321 19.29 -8.42 -9.43
N ILE A 322 18.32 -7.80 -10.05
CA ILE A 322 18.40 -6.41 -10.50
C ILE A 322 18.69 -5.51 -9.28
N PRO A 323 19.72 -4.63 -9.32
CA PRO A 323 20.03 -3.74 -8.21
C PRO A 323 18.94 -2.67 -8.03
N LYS A 324 18.68 -2.30 -6.78
CA LYS A 324 17.67 -1.26 -6.45
C LYS A 324 17.89 0.07 -7.18
N ALA A 325 19.13 0.40 -7.55
CA ALA A 325 19.47 1.56 -8.34
C ALA A 325 18.77 1.58 -9.71
N ALA A 326 18.46 0.42 -10.29
CA ALA A 326 17.79 0.33 -11.59
C ALA A 326 16.33 0.83 -11.53
N TRP A 327 15.60 0.51 -10.44
CA TRP A 327 14.24 1.07 -10.23
C TRP A 327 14.25 2.57 -9.97
N ILE A 328 15.29 3.09 -9.30
CA ILE A 328 15.45 4.54 -9.10
C ILE A 328 15.78 5.21 -10.43
N ALA A 329 16.70 4.65 -11.21
CA ALA A 329 17.06 5.17 -12.52
C ALA A 329 15.82 5.22 -13.45
N MET A 330 15.09 4.12 -13.55
CA MET A 330 13.83 4.02 -14.30
C MET A 330 12.77 4.99 -13.79
N GLY A 331 12.64 5.12 -12.47
CA GLY A 331 11.71 6.04 -11.81
C GLY A 331 12.00 7.53 -12.07
N LEU A 332 13.16 7.88 -12.60
CA LEU A 332 13.56 9.24 -12.99
C LEU A 332 13.59 9.45 -14.51
N GLN A 333 13.17 8.47 -15.30
CA GLN A 333 13.14 8.55 -16.76
C GLN A 333 11.74 8.91 -17.27
N SER A 334 11.70 9.47 -18.48
CA SER A 334 10.49 9.67 -19.27
C SER A 334 10.80 9.39 -20.74
N ASN A 335 9.80 8.93 -21.48
CA ASN A 335 9.83 8.83 -22.93
C ASN A 335 8.48 9.26 -23.53
N ASP A 336 8.37 9.28 -24.87
CA ASP A 336 7.15 9.73 -25.56
C ASP A 336 5.99 8.73 -25.47
N TYR A 337 6.25 7.48 -25.06
CA TYR A 337 5.28 6.39 -25.09
C TYR A 337 4.77 6.01 -23.68
N ILE A 338 5.61 6.20 -22.67
CA ILE A 338 5.35 5.76 -21.29
C ILE A 338 5.37 6.98 -20.37
N GLU A 339 4.45 7.02 -19.39
CA GLU A 339 4.35 8.14 -18.48
C GLU A 339 5.58 8.23 -17.54
N ASN A 340 5.83 9.41 -17.05
CA ASN A 340 7.00 9.76 -16.26
C ASN A 340 7.23 8.80 -15.08
N GLY A 341 8.37 8.13 -15.10
CA GLY A 341 8.81 7.23 -14.03
C GLY A 341 8.06 5.90 -13.93
N TRP A 342 7.20 5.57 -14.90
CA TRP A 342 6.53 4.27 -14.98
C TRP A 342 7.45 3.22 -15.58
N TYR A 343 7.06 1.94 -15.44
CA TYR A 343 7.80 0.80 -15.99
C TYR A 343 8.05 0.97 -17.49
N ASN A 344 9.31 0.87 -17.92
CA ASN A 344 9.74 1.04 -19.30
C ASN A 344 10.79 0.00 -19.73
N SER A 345 10.86 -1.12 -19.02
CA SER A 345 11.82 -2.23 -19.19
C SER A 345 13.30 -1.89 -18.91
N TYR A 346 13.64 -0.64 -18.61
CA TYR A 346 15.03 -0.22 -18.40
C TYR A 346 15.77 -1.09 -17.37
N ASN A 347 15.11 -1.46 -16.27
CA ASN A 347 15.71 -2.27 -15.21
C ASN A 347 16.08 -3.69 -15.70
N TRP A 348 15.24 -4.29 -16.55
CA TRP A 348 15.49 -5.58 -17.18
C TRP A 348 16.62 -5.47 -18.21
N ASP A 349 16.52 -4.51 -19.13
CA ASP A 349 17.43 -4.35 -20.25
C ASP A 349 18.85 -4.05 -19.76
N ILE A 350 19.02 -3.09 -18.86
CA ILE A 350 20.34 -2.72 -18.34
C ILE A 350 21.02 -3.86 -17.56
N TYR A 351 20.24 -4.73 -16.88
CA TYR A 351 20.78 -5.89 -16.17
C TYR A 351 21.23 -6.98 -17.13
N THR A 352 20.44 -7.22 -18.18
CA THR A 352 20.78 -8.15 -19.25
C THR A 352 22.00 -7.69 -20.05
N GLU A 353 22.07 -6.41 -20.43
CA GLU A 353 23.20 -5.80 -21.13
C GLU A 353 24.52 -5.88 -20.34
N ASN A 354 24.46 -5.85 -19.02
CA ASN A 354 25.61 -6.05 -18.15
C ASN A 354 25.84 -7.53 -17.76
N ASN A 355 25.31 -8.49 -18.54
CA ASN A 355 25.49 -9.94 -18.32
C ASN A 355 25.11 -10.39 -16.90
N PHE A 356 24.06 -9.84 -16.33
CA PHE A 356 23.56 -10.13 -14.98
C PHE A 356 24.55 -9.80 -13.85
N ASP A 357 25.53 -8.93 -14.12
CA ASP A 357 26.43 -8.40 -13.09
C ASP A 357 25.76 -7.22 -12.36
N THR A 358 25.37 -7.49 -11.12
CA THR A 358 24.70 -6.50 -10.25
C THR A 358 25.59 -5.29 -9.96
N SER A 359 26.93 -5.46 -9.89
CA SER A 359 27.87 -4.38 -9.61
C SER A 359 28.02 -3.45 -10.82
N ALA A 360 28.26 -4.01 -12.02
CA ALA A 360 28.34 -3.27 -13.27
C ALA A 360 27.01 -2.54 -13.56
N THR A 361 25.88 -3.23 -13.39
CA THR A 361 24.54 -2.64 -13.53
C THR A 361 24.32 -1.49 -12.56
N THR A 362 24.75 -1.64 -11.30
CA THR A 362 24.63 -0.55 -10.29
C THR A 362 25.41 0.68 -10.73
N ALA A 363 26.63 0.51 -11.25
CA ALA A 363 27.45 1.63 -11.73
C ALA A 363 26.78 2.37 -12.90
N ALA A 364 26.28 1.62 -13.90
CA ALA A 364 25.54 2.18 -15.04
C ALA A 364 24.26 2.94 -14.61
N CYS A 365 23.50 2.37 -13.67
CA CYS A 365 22.31 3.02 -13.12
C CYS A 365 22.61 4.29 -12.34
N ILE A 366 23.70 4.32 -11.57
CA ILE A 366 24.14 5.54 -10.85
C ILE A 366 24.48 6.65 -11.85
N ASP A 367 25.10 6.33 -12.98
CA ASP A 367 25.41 7.34 -14.01
C ASP A 367 24.14 7.85 -14.70
N SER A 368 23.17 6.98 -14.98
CA SER A 368 21.83 7.38 -15.45
C SER A 368 21.12 8.31 -14.46
N ILE A 369 21.13 7.98 -13.16
CA ILE A 369 20.57 8.84 -12.11
C ILE A 369 21.24 10.21 -12.08
N LYS A 370 22.58 10.25 -12.14
CA LYS A 370 23.35 11.53 -12.19
C LYS A 370 22.96 12.37 -13.41
N GLN A 371 22.74 11.72 -14.56
CA GLN A 371 22.30 12.42 -15.78
C GLN A 371 20.92 13.04 -15.58
N SER A 372 19.93 12.26 -15.08
CA SER A 372 18.59 12.77 -14.79
C SER A 372 18.61 13.94 -13.79
N VAL A 373 19.42 13.84 -12.72
CA VAL A 373 19.57 14.91 -11.72
C VAL A 373 20.18 16.18 -12.34
N ARG A 374 21.19 16.05 -13.22
CA ARG A 374 21.78 17.20 -13.92
C ARG A 374 20.77 17.86 -14.85
N GLU A 375 19.98 17.07 -15.57
CA GLU A 375 18.93 17.59 -16.46
C GLU A 375 17.87 18.36 -15.66
N PHE A 376 17.38 17.79 -14.55
CA PHE A 376 16.42 18.45 -13.67
C PHE A 376 16.98 19.74 -13.06
N ALA A 377 18.26 19.77 -12.67
CA ALA A 377 18.90 20.96 -12.14
C ALA A 377 19.05 22.06 -13.22
N SER A 378 19.32 21.66 -14.44
CA SER A 378 19.49 22.60 -15.59
C SER A 378 18.12 23.11 -16.09
N HIS A 379 17.05 22.33 -15.93
CA HIS A 379 15.71 22.63 -16.42
C HIS A 379 14.64 22.50 -15.32
N PRO A 380 14.57 23.43 -14.33
CA PRO A 380 13.67 23.32 -13.18
C PRO A 380 12.18 23.23 -13.54
N LYS A 381 11.74 23.85 -14.63
CA LYS A 381 10.35 23.73 -15.11
C LYS A 381 10.03 22.30 -15.59
N THR A 382 10.96 21.66 -16.28
CA THR A 382 10.84 20.26 -16.72
C THR A 382 10.82 19.34 -15.52
N CYS A 383 11.67 19.58 -14.52
CA CYS A 383 11.68 18.85 -13.26
C CYS A 383 10.31 18.92 -12.56
N LEU A 384 9.76 20.11 -12.38
CA LEU A 384 8.44 20.29 -11.75
C LEU A 384 7.33 19.58 -12.54
N LYS A 385 7.35 19.69 -13.87
CA LYS A 385 6.38 19.01 -14.74
C LYS A 385 6.50 17.50 -14.65
N PHE A 386 7.75 16.98 -14.60
CA PHE A 386 8.01 15.54 -14.45
C PHE A 386 7.41 14.99 -13.16
N PHE A 387 7.76 15.57 -12.00
CA PHE A 387 7.29 15.09 -10.70
C PHE A 387 5.79 15.32 -10.52
N TYR A 388 5.22 16.40 -11.06
CA TYR A 388 3.77 16.60 -11.05
C TYR A 388 3.04 15.47 -11.80
N LYS A 389 3.45 15.18 -13.04
CA LYS A 389 2.84 14.12 -13.84
C LYS A 389 3.02 12.76 -13.20
N LYS A 390 4.22 12.44 -12.73
CA LYS A 390 4.50 11.20 -11.99
C LYS A 390 3.61 11.08 -10.76
N PHE A 391 3.45 12.14 -9.99
CA PHE A 391 2.64 12.15 -8.79
C PHE A 391 1.16 11.90 -9.10
N ILE A 392 0.56 12.66 -10.03
CA ILE A 392 -0.85 12.51 -10.35
C ILE A 392 -1.16 11.17 -11.03
N SER A 393 -0.26 10.67 -11.89
CA SER A 393 -0.47 9.38 -12.56
C SER A 393 -0.50 8.21 -11.58
N GLN A 394 0.27 8.28 -10.49
CA GLN A 394 0.35 7.23 -9.48
C GLN A 394 -0.70 7.37 -8.37
N TRP A 395 -0.92 8.59 -7.84
CA TRP A 395 -1.68 8.79 -6.62
C TRP A 395 -3.12 9.24 -6.83
N ASN A 396 -3.47 9.71 -8.04
CA ASN A 396 -4.84 10.13 -8.38
C ASN A 396 -5.64 9.07 -9.12
N ASP A 397 -5.16 7.82 -9.19
CA ASP A 397 -5.96 6.69 -9.62
C ASP A 397 -6.81 6.16 -8.46
N PRO A 398 -8.12 6.42 -8.42
CA PRO A 398 -8.99 6.01 -7.33
C PRO A 398 -9.19 4.49 -7.26
N GLY A 399 -8.89 3.77 -8.34
CA GLY A 399 -8.92 2.32 -8.43
C GLY A 399 -7.59 1.66 -8.08
N TYR A 400 -6.51 2.45 -7.98
CA TYR A 400 -5.16 1.91 -7.75
C TYR A 400 -4.80 0.76 -8.71
N GLN A 401 -5.14 0.89 -10.01
CA GLN A 401 -4.96 -0.12 -11.06
C GLN A 401 -5.81 -1.42 -10.90
N ALA A 402 -6.75 -1.49 -9.96
CA ALA A 402 -7.55 -2.71 -9.78
C ALA A 402 -8.35 -3.08 -11.02
N GLN A 403 -8.87 -2.09 -11.77
CA GLN A 403 -9.69 -2.34 -12.96
C GLN A 403 -8.87 -2.90 -14.12
N ILE A 404 -7.66 -2.36 -14.39
CA ILE A 404 -6.79 -2.91 -15.43
C ILE A 404 -6.27 -4.31 -15.04
N THR A 405 -6.00 -4.54 -13.77
CA THR A 405 -5.61 -5.86 -13.26
C THR A 405 -6.72 -6.90 -13.51
N ILE A 406 -7.97 -6.56 -13.21
CA ILE A 406 -9.11 -7.45 -13.48
C ILE A 406 -9.26 -7.67 -15.00
N GLU A 407 -9.11 -6.62 -15.79
CA GLU A 407 -9.22 -6.71 -17.25
C GLU A 407 -8.16 -7.65 -17.82
N TRP A 408 -6.87 -7.47 -17.51
CA TRP A 408 -5.81 -8.35 -17.99
C TRP A 408 -6.01 -9.80 -17.57
N TYR A 409 -6.49 -10.05 -16.36
CA TYR A 409 -6.73 -11.39 -15.83
C TYR A 409 -8.01 -12.04 -16.39
N SER A 410 -8.89 -11.24 -17.00
CA SER A 410 -10.14 -11.68 -17.62
C SER A 410 -10.08 -11.78 -19.14
N ARG A 411 -9.14 -11.09 -19.78
CA ARG A 411 -9.09 -10.87 -21.24
C ARG A 411 -9.10 -12.14 -22.09
N HIS A 412 -8.49 -13.21 -21.61
CA HIS A 412 -8.37 -14.47 -22.33
C HIS A 412 -9.39 -15.53 -21.86
N ARG A 413 -10.54 -15.08 -21.37
CA ARG A 413 -11.62 -15.96 -20.93
C ARG A 413 -12.83 -15.78 -21.81
N ASP A 414 -13.26 -16.87 -22.46
CA ASP A 414 -14.44 -16.91 -23.32
C ASP A 414 -15.76 -17.08 -22.54
N ASP A 415 -15.68 -17.43 -21.24
CA ASP A 415 -16.82 -17.76 -20.37
C ASP A 415 -17.18 -16.64 -19.36
N GLN A 416 -16.83 -15.39 -19.67
CA GLN A 416 -17.22 -14.24 -18.86
C GLN A 416 -18.73 -13.97 -18.95
N SER A 417 -19.35 -13.71 -17.79
CA SER A 417 -20.76 -13.34 -17.75
C SER A 417 -20.99 -11.92 -18.29
N ASP A 418 -22.20 -11.66 -18.83
CA ASP A 418 -22.60 -10.31 -19.26
C ASP A 418 -22.44 -9.28 -18.15
N LEU A 419 -22.69 -9.68 -16.89
CA LEU A 419 -22.51 -8.82 -15.72
C LEU A 419 -21.03 -8.48 -15.49
N ALA A 420 -20.11 -9.44 -15.65
CA ALA A 420 -18.67 -9.17 -15.56
C ALA A 420 -18.23 -8.21 -16.66
N LEU A 421 -18.64 -8.47 -17.92
CA LEU A 421 -18.32 -7.60 -19.06
C LEU A 421 -18.91 -6.18 -18.88
N TYR A 422 -20.10 -6.06 -18.28
CA TYR A 422 -20.69 -4.76 -17.95
C TYR A 422 -19.83 -3.95 -16.97
N PHE A 423 -19.18 -4.60 -15.98
CA PHE A 423 -18.30 -3.93 -15.02
C PHE A 423 -16.86 -3.77 -15.54
N ILE A 424 -16.42 -4.54 -16.53
CA ILE A 424 -15.08 -4.39 -17.12
C ILE A 424 -15.09 -3.34 -18.24
N TYR A 425 -16.02 -3.43 -19.20
CA TYR A 425 -16.03 -2.61 -20.41
C TYR A 425 -17.26 -1.72 -20.59
N GLY A 426 -18.35 -2.00 -19.86
CA GLY A 426 -19.62 -1.30 -19.99
C GLY A 426 -19.81 -0.12 -19.04
N ASN A 427 -21.05 0.36 -18.93
CA ASN A 427 -21.43 1.48 -18.08
C ASN A 427 -21.19 1.19 -16.57
N GLY A 428 -21.17 -0.07 -16.15
CA GLY A 428 -20.84 -0.47 -14.78
C GLY A 428 -19.44 0.00 -14.37
N ARG A 429 -18.48 -0.03 -15.29
CA ARG A 429 -17.13 0.50 -15.09
C ARG A 429 -17.17 2.00 -14.73
N LEU A 430 -17.91 2.79 -15.51
CA LEU A 430 -18.01 4.24 -15.30
C LEU A 430 -18.66 4.58 -13.95
N ILE A 431 -19.63 3.77 -13.52
CA ILE A 431 -20.26 3.91 -12.20
C ILE A 431 -19.24 3.61 -11.10
N LEU A 432 -18.46 2.53 -11.21
CA LEU A 432 -17.41 2.20 -10.25
C LEU A 432 -16.35 3.30 -10.19
N GLU A 433 -15.88 3.81 -11.33
CA GLU A 433 -14.94 4.93 -11.41
C GLU A 433 -15.46 6.17 -10.67
N ALA A 434 -16.72 6.54 -10.90
CA ALA A 434 -17.32 7.71 -10.25
C ALA A 434 -17.43 7.54 -8.73
N ILE A 435 -17.84 6.35 -8.27
CA ILE A 435 -17.94 6.03 -6.83
C ILE A 435 -16.54 6.04 -6.20
N MET A 436 -15.56 5.39 -6.82
CA MET A 436 -14.19 5.33 -6.31
C MET A 436 -13.55 6.72 -6.30
N ASN A 437 -13.80 7.57 -7.30
CA ASN A 437 -13.29 8.95 -7.33
C ASN A 437 -13.84 9.78 -6.17
N PHE A 438 -15.15 9.77 -5.96
CA PHE A 438 -15.76 10.46 -4.82
C PHE A 438 -15.24 9.93 -3.48
N TYR A 439 -15.10 8.62 -3.35
CA TYR A 439 -14.57 7.97 -2.16
C TYR A 439 -13.10 8.36 -1.91
N HIS A 440 -12.27 8.32 -2.94
CA HIS A 440 -10.85 8.70 -2.87
C HIS A 440 -10.68 10.13 -2.38
N PHE A 441 -11.38 11.10 -3.01
CA PHE A 441 -11.37 12.49 -2.57
C PHE A 441 -11.82 12.64 -1.11
N THR A 442 -12.86 11.90 -0.70
CA THR A 442 -13.37 11.90 0.67
C THR A 442 -12.30 11.45 1.67
N ILE A 443 -11.62 10.34 1.41
CA ILE A 443 -10.54 9.85 2.28
C ILE A 443 -9.39 10.85 2.37
N LEU A 444 -8.95 11.40 1.25
CA LEU A 444 -7.86 12.38 1.22
C LEU A 444 -8.22 13.65 1.98
N LEU A 445 -9.47 14.14 1.87
CA LEU A 445 -9.95 15.31 2.60
C LEU A 445 -9.94 15.08 4.11
N GLY A 446 -10.52 13.96 4.57
CA GLY A 446 -10.53 13.61 6.00
C GLY A 446 -9.12 13.46 6.56
N SER A 447 -8.24 12.79 5.82
CA SER A 447 -6.83 12.61 6.19
C SER A 447 -6.04 13.93 6.21
N SER A 448 -6.34 14.86 5.28
CA SER A 448 -5.73 16.20 5.27
C SER A 448 -6.13 17.02 6.50
N ILE A 449 -7.39 16.91 6.94
CA ILE A 449 -7.86 17.56 8.17
C ILE A 449 -7.15 16.99 9.40
N PHE A 450 -7.01 15.65 9.46
CA PHE A 450 -6.25 15.00 10.52
C PHE A 450 -4.79 15.49 10.53
N ALA A 451 -4.12 15.46 9.38
CA ALA A 451 -2.74 15.88 9.23
C ALA A 451 -2.52 17.33 9.68
N PHE A 452 -3.39 18.26 9.25
CA PHE A 452 -3.34 19.66 9.67
C PHE A 452 -3.49 19.84 11.19
N CYS A 453 -4.43 19.11 11.80
CA CYS A 453 -4.63 19.17 13.25
C CYS A 453 -3.44 18.57 14.01
N SER A 454 -2.83 17.51 13.49
CA SER A 454 -1.67 16.83 14.08
C SER A 454 -0.42 17.70 14.11
N LEU A 455 -0.28 18.70 13.24
CA LEU A 455 0.81 19.69 13.31
C LEU A 455 0.81 20.50 14.62
N ARG A 456 -0.33 20.61 15.28
CA ARG A 456 -0.47 21.42 16.50
C ARG A 456 -0.38 20.60 17.77
N LYS A 457 -0.93 19.40 17.76
CA LYS A 457 -0.98 18.51 18.93
C LYS A 457 -1.09 17.07 18.46
N HIS A 458 -0.18 16.24 18.91
CA HIS A 458 -0.17 14.81 18.60
C HIS A 458 0.47 14.01 19.73
N GLU A 459 0.12 12.75 19.79
CA GLU A 459 0.78 11.73 20.60
C GLU A 459 1.63 10.85 19.68
N LEU A 460 2.77 10.35 20.15
CA LEU A 460 3.73 9.64 19.31
C LEU A 460 3.12 8.42 18.61
N ALA A 461 2.35 7.61 19.35
CA ALA A 461 1.67 6.43 18.78
C ALA A 461 0.72 6.80 17.62
N ASN A 462 0.06 7.96 17.73
CA ASN A 462 -0.90 8.44 16.73
C ASN A 462 -0.22 8.97 15.44
N THR A 463 1.11 9.11 15.44
CA THR A 463 1.85 9.59 14.27
C THR A 463 2.43 8.47 13.41
N LEU A 464 2.38 7.21 13.86
CA LEU A 464 2.93 6.07 13.11
C LEU A 464 2.26 5.93 11.73
N LEU A 465 0.92 6.00 11.64
CA LEU A 465 0.23 5.92 10.36
C LEU A 465 0.64 7.06 9.42
N SER A 466 0.76 8.28 9.95
CA SER A 466 1.23 9.44 9.17
C SER A 466 2.64 9.21 8.62
N LEU A 467 3.53 8.62 9.41
CA LEU A 467 4.89 8.32 8.99
C LEU A 467 4.92 7.19 7.94
N CYS A 468 4.08 6.16 8.07
CA CYS A 468 3.95 5.11 7.07
C CYS A 468 3.50 5.68 5.71
N VAL A 469 2.45 6.51 5.71
CA VAL A 469 1.92 7.13 4.49
C VAL A 469 2.92 8.12 3.89
N PHE A 470 3.56 8.94 4.71
CA PHE A 470 4.65 9.83 4.27
C PHE A 470 5.79 9.04 3.63
N GLY A 471 6.20 7.93 4.27
CA GLY A 471 7.23 7.04 3.73
C GLY A 471 6.88 6.51 2.35
N GLY A 472 5.61 6.15 2.11
CA GLY A 472 5.10 5.75 0.81
C GLY A 472 5.21 6.88 -0.22
N TYR A 473 4.70 8.07 0.07
CA TYR A 473 4.83 9.23 -0.82
C TYR A 473 6.29 9.54 -1.16
N PHE A 474 7.14 9.63 -0.13
CA PHE A 474 8.55 9.98 -0.29
C PHE A 474 9.33 8.94 -1.10
N PHE A 475 9.13 7.65 -0.81
CA PHE A 475 9.80 6.55 -1.51
C PHE A 475 9.44 6.55 -3.00
N HIS A 476 8.16 6.64 -3.32
CA HIS A 476 7.67 6.55 -4.70
C HIS A 476 7.92 7.83 -5.53
N LEU A 477 8.39 8.92 -4.95
CA LEU A 477 8.92 10.04 -5.75
C LEU A 477 10.11 9.62 -6.61
N PHE A 478 10.95 8.72 -6.08
CA PHE A 478 12.19 8.31 -6.73
C PHE A 478 12.13 6.90 -7.33
N TRP A 479 11.30 6.04 -6.77
CA TRP A 479 11.09 4.67 -7.25
C TRP A 479 10.20 4.66 -8.48
N GLU A 480 10.16 3.51 -9.20
CA GLU A 480 9.17 3.24 -10.24
C GLU A 480 7.75 3.66 -9.79
N ALA A 481 7.01 4.32 -10.66
CA ALA A 481 5.61 4.66 -10.42
C ALA A 481 4.69 3.51 -10.78
N GLY A 482 3.62 3.34 -10.00
CA GLY A 482 2.54 2.38 -10.23
C GLY A 482 1.41 2.63 -9.24
N GLY A 483 0.18 2.78 -9.72
CA GLY A 483 -0.96 3.09 -8.86
C GLY A 483 -1.15 2.06 -7.75
N ARG A 484 -0.99 0.76 -8.05
CA ARG A 484 -1.14 -0.35 -7.07
C ARG A 484 -0.24 -0.20 -5.83
N TYR A 485 0.92 0.41 -5.97
CA TYR A 485 1.82 0.62 -4.83
C TYR A 485 1.27 1.60 -3.80
N GLY A 486 0.33 2.47 -4.20
CA GLY A 486 -0.35 3.43 -3.34
C GLY A 486 -1.41 2.82 -2.42
N LEU A 487 -1.99 1.67 -2.78
CA LEU A 487 -3.16 1.08 -2.11
C LEU A 487 -2.93 0.82 -0.62
N CYS A 488 -1.79 0.25 -0.22
CA CYS A 488 -1.48 -0.02 1.18
C CYS A 488 -1.51 1.26 2.02
N TYR A 489 -0.92 2.34 1.53
CA TYR A 489 -0.89 3.64 2.23
C TYR A 489 -2.25 4.30 2.27
N PHE A 490 -3.04 4.17 1.21
CA PHE A 490 -4.42 4.65 1.17
C PHE A 490 -5.30 3.96 2.21
N VAL A 491 -5.16 2.64 2.36
CA VAL A 491 -5.84 1.87 3.41
C VAL A 491 -5.47 2.37 4.81
N LEU A 492 -4.20 2.70 5.05
CA LEU A 492 -3.74 3.28 6.31
C LEU A 492 -4.25 4.71 6.56
N CYS A 493 -4.77 5.40 5.55
CA CYS A 493 -5.43 6.70 5.71
C CYS A 493 -6.82 6.60 6.35
N LEU A 494 -7.51 5.46 6.32
CA LEU A 494 -8.90 5.34 6.76
C LEU A 494 -9.14 5.76 8.23
N PRO A 495 -8.35 5.33 9.23
CA PRO A 495 -8.52 5.79 10.61
C PRO A 495 -8.33 7.30 10.75
N MET A 496 -7.35 7.87 10.01
CA MET A 496 -7.09 9.31 10.00
C MET A 496 -8.24 10.08 9.35
N ALA A 497 -8.79 9.57 8.24
CA ALA A 497 -9.95 10.15 7.58
C ALA A 497 -11.20 10.13 8.46
N ALA A 498 -11.47 9.01 9.13
CA ALA A 498 -12.57 8.89 10.09
C ALA A 498 -12.46 9.92 11.22
N TRP A 499 -11.26 10.12 11.77
CA TRP A 499 -11.01 11.16 12.76
C TRP A 499 -11.23 12.57 12.18
N GLY A 500 -10.78 12.83 10.96
CA GLY A 500 -10.99 14.11 10.29
C GLY A 500 -12.46 14.47 10.15
N PHE A 501 -13.31 13.53 9.73
CA PHE A 501 -14.77 13.72 9.65
C PHE A 501 -15.40 13.86 11.03
N TRP A 502 -14.98 13.08 12.02
CA TRP A 502 -15.44 13.27 13.39
C TRP A 502 -15.15 14.71 13.87
N LYS A 503 -13.98 15.24 13.56
CA LYS A 503 -13.59 16.60 13.95
C LYS A 503 -14.47 17.68 13.32
N LEU A 504 -14.93 17.49 12.10
CA LEU A 504 -15.85 18.39 11.42
C LEU A 504 -17.27 18.32 12.01
N THR A 505 -17.76 17.12 12.32
CA THR A 505 -19.12 16.88 12.80
C THR A 505 -19.30 17.16 14.30
N SER A 506 -18.21 17.16 15.10
CA SER A 506 -18.24 17.39 16.56
C SER A 506 -18.14 18.86 16.99
N ARG A 507 -17.86 19.79 16.06
CA ARG A 507 -17.67 21.23 16.39
C ARG A 507 -18.95 22.05 16.42
N GLN A 508 -20.10 21.42 16.27
CA GLN A 508 -21.41 22.10 16.39
C GLN A 508 -22.08 21.66 17.73
#